data_193840188cb045489f0269235e6b5ea1
#
_entry.id   193840188cb045489f0269235e6b5ea1
#
_cell.length_a   1.000
_cell.length_b   1.000
_cell.length_c   1.000
_cell.angle_alpha   90.00
_cell.angle_beta   90.00
_cell.angle_gamma   90.00
#
_symmetry.space_group_name_H-M   'P 1'
#
loop_
_entity.id
_entity.type
_entity.pdbx_description
1 polymer ?
#
loop_
_entity_poly.entity_id
_entity_poly.type
_entity_poly.pdbx_seq_one_letter_code
_entity_poly.pdbx_strand_id
1 'polypeptide(L)'
;SHPSQVHPISIAVMEEIGIDISKHTSDHVDDYLNKGINIVITVCDNANNACPTFPENVKRIHWSIDDPFRNWNFDLNQLSTFRETREQIKLRILKFIKSNELGK
;
A
#
# COMPACT_ATOMS: atom_id res chain seq x y z
N SER A 1 -11.77 0.40 -4.00
CA SER A 1 -11.37 1.80 -3.84
C SER A 1 -11.29 2.50 -5.18
N HIS A 2 -11.47 3.78 -5.17
CA HIS A 2 -11.42 4.58 -6.38
C HIS A 2 -9.99 5.00 -6.69
N PRO A 3 -9.60 5.01 -7.96
CA PRO A 3 -8.33 5.61 -8.36
C PRO A 3 -8.29 7.07 -7.93
N SER A 4 -7.15 7.50 -7.43
CA SER A 4 -6.95 8.87 -7.01
C SER A 4 -5.48 9.26 -7.18
N GLN A 5 -5.17 10.51 -6.87
CA GLN A 5 -3.80 10.97 -6.93
C GLN A 5 -3.00 10.46 -5.72
N VAL A 6 -1.70 10.39 -5.87
CA VAL A 6 -0.81 10.06 -4.77
C VAL A 6 -0.67 11.27 -3.85
N HIS A 7 -0.76 11.04 -2.56
CA HIS A 7 -0.71 12.11 -1.58
C HIS A 7 0.68 12.76 -1.56
N PRO A 8 0.74 14.12 -1.50
CA PRO A 8 2.03 14.82 -1.47
C PRO A 8 2.96 14.38 -0.35
N ILE A 9 2.41 14.06 0.82
CA ILE A 9 3.23 13.60 1.94
C ILE A 9 3.78 12.20 1.66
N SER A 10 3.02 11.35 0.98
CA SER A 10 3.53 10.03 0.56
C SER A 10 4.75 10.18 -0.34
N ILE A 11 4.69 11.12 -1.30
CA ILE A 11 5.82 11.40 -2.18
C ILE A 11 7.04 11.83 -1.36
N ALA A 12 6.84 12.73 -0.41
CA ALA A 12 7.92 13.26 0.42
C ALA A 12 8.57 12.19 1.29
N VAL A 13 7.77 11.38 1.98
CA VAL A 13 8.32 10.37 2.90
C VAL A 13 8.99 9.22 2.15
N MET A 14 8.53 8.91 0.94
CA MET A 14 9.19 7.90 0.12
C MET A 14 10.50 8.42 -0.45
N GLU A 15 10.55 9.70 -0.81
CA GLU A 15 11.78 10.32 -1.26
C GLU A 15 12.87 10.29 -0.18
N GLU A 16 12.48 10.38 1.08
CA GLU A 16 13.42 10.30 2.21
C GLU A 16 14.24 9.01 2.20
N ILE A 17 13.68 7.93 1.64
CA ILE A 17 14.37 6.66 1.55
C ILE A 17 14.79 6.32 0.12
N GLY A 18 14.84 7.33 -0.73
CA GLY A 18 15.37 7.20 -2.09
C GLY A 18 14.40 6.63 -3.11
N ILE A 19 13.10 6.64 -2.83
CA ILE A 19 12.10 6.11 -3.75
C ILE A 19 11.25 7.27 -4.28
N ASP A 20 11.25 7.46 -5.58
CA ASP A 20 10.45 8.49 -6.24
C ASP A 20 9.13 7.89 -6.73
N ILE A 21 8.03 8.29 -6.09
CA ILE A 21 6.69 7.86 -6.50
C ILE A 21 5.88 9.03 -7.08
N SER A 22 6.53 10.14 -7.42
CA SER A 22 5.84 11.34 -7.89
C SER A 22 5.04 11.11 -9.18
N LYS A 23 5.44 10.13 -9.99
CA LYS A 23 4.77 9.81 -11.25
C LYS A 23 3.86 8.59 -11.15
N HIS A 24 3.74 8.01 -9.97
CA HIS A 24 2.86 6.87 -9.77
C HIS A 24 1.41 7.32 -9.73
N THR A 25 0.53 6.40 -10.10
CA THR A 25 -0.91 6.64 -10.08
C THR A 25 -1.58 5.64 -9.16
N SER A 26 -2.76 6.01 -8.67
CA SER A 26 -3.61 5.09 -7.92
C SER A 26 -4.59 4.49 -8.92
N ASP A 27 -4.44 3.20 -9.19
CA ASP A 27 -5.22 2.52 -10.23
C ASP A 27 -6.29 1.64 -9.61
N HIS A 28 -7.33 1.33 -10.37
CA HIS A 28 -8.35 0.42 -9.93
C HIS A 28 -7.80 -1.01 -9.94
N VAL A 29 -8.13 -1.79 -8.92
CA VAL A 29 -7.61 -3.15 -8.77
C VAL A 29 -7.98 -4.04 -9.98
N ASP A 30 -9.13 -3.81 -10.58
CA ASP A 30 -9.57 -4.59 -11.75
C ASP A 30 -8.60 -4.49 -12.92
N ASP A 31 -7.82 -3.41 -12.99
CA ASP A 31 -6.83 -3.22 -14.06
C ASP A 31 -5.72 -4.28 -14.01
N TYR A 32 -5.57 -4.95 -12.89
CA TYR A 32 -4.49 -5.90 -12.66
C TYR A 32 -4.94 -7.36 -12.61
N LEU A 33 -6.24 -7.62 -12.51
CA LEU A 33 -6.75 -8.99 -12.31
C LEU A 33 -6.39 -9.95 -13.45
N ASN A 34 -6.18 -9.43 -14.66
CA ASN A 34 -5.85 -10.25 -15.82
C ASN A 34 -4.36 -10.25 -16.17
N LYS A 35 -3.51 -9.80 -15.26
CA LYS A 35 -2.07 -9.63 -15.53
C LYS A 35 -1.20 -10.70 -14.86
N GLY A 36 -1.75 -11.85 -14.55
CA GLY A 36 -0.97 -12.96 -13.99
C GLY A 36 -0.58 -12.78 -12.54
N ILE A 37 -1.33 -12.00 -11.78
CA ILE A 37 -1.05 -11.79 -10.37
C ILE A 37 -1.40 -13.05 -9.59
N ASN A 38 -0.46 -13.54 -8.77
CA ASN A 38 -0.62 -14.73 -7.96
C ASN A 38 -0.87 -14.43 -6.49
N ILE A 39 -0.37 -13.32 -6.01
CA ILE A 39 -0.43 -12.92 -4.60
C ILE A 39 -0.90 -11.48 -4.52
N VAL A 40 -1.87 -11.25 -3.66
CA VAL A 40 -2.36 -9.90 -3.37
C VAL A 40 -2.25 -9.66 -1.89
N ILE A 41 -1.65 -8.51 -1.54
CA ILE A 41 -1.56 -8.08 -0.15
C ILE A 41 -2.48 -6.88 0.01
N THR A 42 -3.48 -7.03 0.89
CA THR A 42 -4.44 -5.95 1.17
C THR A 42 -4.09 -5.29 2.49
N VAL A 43 -4.33 -3.99 2.56
CA VAL A 43 -4.10 -3.19 3.78
C VAL A 43 -5.35 -2.44 4.23
N CYS A 44 -6.49 -2.72 3.59
CA CYS A 44 -7.76 -2.10 3.95
C CYS A 44 -8.24 -2.71 5.27
N ASP A 45 -8.26 -1.90 6.31
CA ASP A 45 -8.54 -2.35 7.67
C ASP A 45 -9.80 -1.73 8.27
N ASN A 46 -10.52 -0.96 7.48
CA ASN A 46 -11.74 -0.32 7.93
C ASN A 46 -12.93 -1.22 7.65
N ALA A 47 -13.69 -1.56 8.68
CA ALA A 47 -14.86 -2.42 8.55
C ALA A 47 -15.93 -1.85 7.61
N ASN A 48 -15.95 -0.52 7.43
CA ASN A 48 -16.90 0.13 6.55
C ASN A 48 -16.45 0.17 5.10
N ASN A 49 -15.21 -0.19 4.83
CA ASN A 49 -14.68 -0.25 3.48
C ASN A 49 -14.74 -1.68 2.98
N ALA A 50 -15.36 -1.87 1.83
CA ALA A 50 -15.37 -3.18 1.20
C ALA A 50 -13.98 -3.45 0.64
N CYS A 51 -13.28 -4.41 1.23
CA CYS A 51 -12.04 -4.89 0.65
C CYS A 51 -12.36 -5.63 -0.65
N PRO A 52 -11.58 -5.46 -1.70
CA PRO A 52 -11.82 -6.15 -2.96
C PRO A 52 -11.81 -7.66 -2.77
N THR A 53 -12.60 -8.35 -3.57
CA THR A 53 -12.55 -9.81 -3.65
C THR A 53 -11.72 -10.20 -4.87
N PHE A 54 -11.07 -11.35 -4.79
CA PHE A 54 -10.17 -11.82 -5.84
C PHE A 54 -10.54 -13.25 -6.22
N PRO A 55 -10.17 -13.69 -7.45
CA PRO A 55 -10.37 -15.08 -7.85
C PRO A 55 -9.67 -16.05 -6.90
N GLU A 56 -10.21 -17.27 -6.79
CA GLU A 56 -9.70 -18.30 -5.87
C GLU A 56 -8.24 -18.67 -6.13
N ASN A 57 -7.79 -18.52 -7.37
CA ASN A 57 -6.41 -18.83 -7.72
C ASN A 57 -5.40 -17.77 -7.29
N VAL A 58 -5.89 -16.68 -6.71
CA VAL A 58 -5.02 -15.62 -6.19
C VAL A 58 -4.91 -15.76 -4.68
N LYS A 59 -3.69 -15.89 -4.19
CA LYS A 59 -3.45 -15.95 -2.76
C LYS A 59 -3.62 -14.55 -2.17
N ARG A 60 -4.49 -14.44 -1.18
CA ARG A 60 -4.78 -13.17 -0.53
C ARG A 60 -4.15 -13.15 0.86
N ILE A 61 -3.39 -12.12 1.12
CA ILE A 61 -2.77 -11.87 2.43
C ILE A 61 -3.25 -10.50 2.90
N HIS A 62 -3.67 -10.40 4.15
CA HIS A 62 -4.11 -9.13 4.71
C HIS A 62 -3.16 -8.67 5.81
N TRP A 63 -2.67 -7.43 5.67
CA TRP A 63 -1.90 -6.76 6.71
C TRP A 63 -2.75 -5.65 7.30
N SER A 64 -2.90 -5.69 8.63
CA SER A 64 -3.64 -4.66 9.35
C SER A 64 -2.74 -3.46 9.58
N ILE A 65 -2.91 -2.44 8.75
CA ILE A 65 -2.10 -1.22 8.82
C ILE A 65 -3.04 -0.03 8.84
N ASP A 66 -2.89 0.81 9.86
CA ASP A 66 -3.72 2.00 9.98
C ASP A 66 -3.46 2.95 8.82
N ASP A 67 -4.54 3.51 8.28
CA ASP A 67 -4.45 4.49 7.21
C ASP A 67 -4.03 5.83 7.81
N PRO A 68 -2.89 6.39 7.41
CA PRO A 68 -2.41 7.66 7.95
C PRO A 68 -3.12 8.87 7.36
N PHE A 69 -3.95 8.66 6.34
CA PHE A 69 -4.61 9.76 5.65
C PHE A 69 -5.60 10.49 6.56
N ARG A 70 -5.53 11.81 6.57
CA ARG A 70 -6.49 12.69 7.24
C ARG A 70 -7.09 13.69 6.27
N ASN A 71 -6.24 14.33 5.48
CA ASN A 71 -6.64 15.28 4.45
C ASN A 71 -5.54 15.40 3.41
N TRP A 72 -5.78 16.17 2.36
CA TRP A 72 -4.82 16.31 1.25
C TRP A 72 -3.78 17.40 1.48
N ASN A 73 -3.79 18.09 2.62
CA ASN A 73 -2.85 19.15 2.91
C ASN A 73 -1.47 18.58 3.26
N PHE A 74 -0.44 19.33 2.92
CA PHE A 74 0.90 19.00 3.36
C PHE A 74 1.09 19.56 4.78
N ASP A 75 0.68 18.77 5.75
CA ASP A 75 0.67 19.13 7.16
C ASP A 75 1.80 18.40 7.88
N LEU A 76 2.64 19.17 8.58
CA LEU A 76 3.78 18.59 9.32
C LEU A 76 3.33 17.55 10.36
N ASN A 77 2.13 17.71 10.91
CA ASN A 77 1.60 16.73 11.85
C ASN A 77 1.33 15.37 11.21
N GLN A 78 1.11 15.34 9.90
CA GLN A 78 0.91 14.10 9.18
C GLN A 78 2.22 13.43 8.78
N LEU A 79 3.32 14.17 8.70
CA LEU A 79 4.61 13.60 8.31
C LEU A 79 5.02 12.45 9.21
N SER A 80 4.89 12.63 10.52
CA SER A 80 5.25 11.61 11.49
C SER A 80 4.43 10.33 11.29
N THR A 81 3.13 10.47 11.13
CA THR A 81 2.23 9.34 10.93
C THR A 81 2.53 8.61 9.62
N PHE A 82 2.76 9.36 8.55
CA PHE A 82 3.11 8.76 7.26
C PHE A 82 4.45 8.05 7.31
N ARG A 83 5.42 8.60 8.04
CA ARG A 83 6.72 7.94 8.23
C ARG A 83 6.56 6.62 8.99
N GLU A 84 5.75 6.61 10.04
CA GLU A 84 5.48 5.39 10.80
C GLU A 84 4.83 4.33 9.92
N THR A 85 3.85 4.72 9.12
CA THR A 85 3.18 3.80 8.21
C THR A 85 4.17 3.25 7.18
N ARG A 86 5.02 4.11 6.63
CA ARG A 86 6.08 3.69 5.71
C ARG A 86 6.97 2.62 6.33
N GLU A 87 7.41 2.83 7.57
CA GLU A 87 8.29 1.87 8.24
C GLU A 87 7.56 0.57 8.57
N GLN A 88 6.30 0.62 8.96
CA GLN A 88 5.51 -0.58 9.18
C GLN A 88 5.40 -1.42 7.91
N ILE A 89 5.07 -0.78 6.80
CA ILE A 89 4.95 -1.47 5.51
C ILE A 89 6.31 -2.06 5.10
N LYS A 90 7.36 -1.28 5.24
CA LYS A 90 8.71 -1.72 4.90
C LYS A 90 9.11 -2.97 5.67
N LEU A 91 8.87 -2.98 6.98
CA LEU A 91 9.18 -4.12 7.82
C LEU A 91 8.36 -5.35 7.44
N ARG A 92 7.08 -5.16 7.12
CA ARG A 92 6.23 -6.26 6.68
C ARG A 92 6.71 -6.85 5.37
N ILE A 93 7.08 -6.00 4.41
CA ILE A 93 7.61 -6.45 3.12
C ILE A 93 8.91 -7.24 3.32
N LEU A 94 9.82 -6.73 4.13
CA LEU A 94 11.09 -7.40 4.37
C LEU A 94 10.90 -8.76 5.03
N LYS A 95 9.99 -8.85 6.01
CA LYS A 95 9.65 -10.11 6.64
C LYS A 95 9.01 -11.09 5.66
N PHE A 96 8.13 -10.59 4.81
CA PHE A 96 7.45 -11.41 3.82
C PHE A 96 8.45 -12.01 2.83
N ILE A 97 9.35 -11.19 2.31
CA ILE A 97 10.38 -11.63 1.37
C ILE A 97 11.27 -12.69 2.02
N LYS A 98 11.69 -12.44 3.26
CA LYS A 98 12.58 -13.34 3.96
C LYS A 98 11.91 -14.68 4.31
N SER A 99 10.66 -14.64 4.79
CA SER A 99 9.97 -15.85 5.22
C SER A 99 9.49 -16.71 4.08
N ASN A 100 9.06 -16.08 2.99
CA ASN A 100 8.54 -16.80 1.83
C ASN A 100 9.63 -17.14 0.81
N GLU A 101 10.77 -16.48 0.92
CA GLU A 101 11.87 -16.66 -0.03
C GLU A 101 11.36 -16.57 -1.46
N LEU A 102 10.85 -15.39 -1.82
CA LEU A 102 10.24 -15.16 -3.13
C LEU A 102 11.08 -15.78 -4.24
N GLY A 103 10.44 -16.58 -5.07
CA GLY A 103 11.13 -17.29 -6.13
C GLY A 103 11.46 -18.73 -5.82
N LYS A 104 11.14 -19.18 -4.64
CA LYS A 104 11.22 -20.61 -4.32
C LYS A 104 9.90 -21.28 -4.49
#